data_d88e3cb7ca71d54655653e39cd710a59
#
_entry.id   d88e3cb7ca71d54655653e39cd710a59
#
_cell.length_a   1.000
_cell.length_b   1.000
_cell.length_c   1.000
_cell.angle_alpha   90.00
_cell.angle_beta   90.00
_cell.angle_gamma   90.00
#
_symmetry.space_group_name_H-M   'P 1'
#
loop_
_entity.id
_entity.type
_entity.pdbx_description
1 polymer ?
#
loop_
_entity_poly.entity_id
_entity_poly.type
_entity_poly.pdbx_seq_one_letter_code
_entity_poly.pdbx_strand_id
1 'polypeptide(L)'
;MALHGKVALVTGAAEGLGKGFSEILLQEGAKVALLDINESGGKDLKAAFDKEYGPDRTLFLTCTVESEEQLKDAFEKTVETFGGLDIVCNNAGIIDETNWEKCVSINLNGVVRGTYLALQHMKKQNRGQGGVIINVASMAGLGPLLTAPIYTATKHGVVGFSRAMADVSCLCDYGVRINVLCPAFVQTAILSSLSSEATAGQFAGLRGVAEKLLEKFGVLEVSEVAKNFLKLVTDESRNGEALLVQKEGASYVTFLQVTSQLPSILAPSL
;
A
#
# COMPACT_ATOMS: atom_id res chain seq x y z
N MET A 1 10.97 -11.94 -16.63
CA MET A 1 9.90 -11.04 -16.14
C MET A 1 8.93 -11.90 -15.34
N ALA A 2 9.00 -11.75 -14.03
CA ALA A 2 8.28 -12.61 -13.09
C ALA A 2 6.74 -12.40 -13.11
N LEU A 3 6.28 -11.22 -13.60
CA LEU A 3 4.87 -10.82 -13.58
C LEU A 3 4.24 -10.71 -14.97
N HIS A 4 4.81 -11.39 -15.95
CA HIS A 4 4.26 -11.37 -17.32
C HIS A 4 2.79 -11.82 -17.34
N GLY A 5 1.92 -10.99 -17.91
CA GLY A 5 0.48 -11.24 -18.00
C GLY A 5 -0.32 -10.95 -16.73
N LYS A 6 0.33 -10.59 -15.62
CA LYS A 6 -0.33 -10.18 -14.37
C LYS A 6 -0.89 -8.77 -14.49
N VAL A 7 -1.99 -8.53 -13.79
CA VAL A 7 -2.66 -7.22 -13.71
C VAL A 7 -2.53 -6.68 -12.30
N ALA A 8 -2.03 -5.46 -12.20
CA ALA A 8 -1.86 -4.75 -10.95
C ALA A 8 -2.70 -3.46 -10.89
N LEU A 9 -3.10 -3.06 -9.69
CA LEU A 9 -3.74 -1.79 -9.40
C LEU A 9 -2.97 -1.11 -8.25
N VAL A 10 -2.58 0.16 -8.46
CA VAL A 10 -1.83 0.95 -7.48
C VAL A 10 -2.57 2.25 -7.19
N THR A 11 -2.85 2.54 -5.91
CA THR A 11 -3.44 3.82 -5.48
C THR A 11 -2.35 4.82 -5.08
N GLY A 12 -2.59 6.13 -5.31
CA GLY A 12 -1.58 7.17 -5.12
C GLY A 12 -0.40 6.97 -6.08
N ALA A 13 -0.71 6.65 -7.34
CA ALA A 13 0.26 6.18 -8.32
C ALA A 13 1.02 7.29 -9.05
N ALA A 14 0.54 8.55 -9.01
CA ALA A 14 1.09 9.63 -9.83
C ALA A 14 2.51 10.05 -9.41
N GLU A 15 2.90 9.81 -8.16
CA GLU A 15 4.20 10.24 -7.64
C GLU A 15 4.77 9.31 -6.56
N GLY A 16 5.97 9.60 -6.08
CA GLY A 16 6.59 8.97 -4.92
C GLY A 16 6.66 7.44 -5.02
N LEU A 17 6.28 6.77 -3.93
CA LEU A 17 6.30 5.31 -3.85
C LEU A 17 5.35 4.65 -4.86
N GLY A 18 4.14 5.20 -5.04
CA GLY A 18 3.17 4.64 -5.98
C GLY A 18 3.66 4.63 -7.42
N LYS A 19 4.35 5.69 -7.86
CA LYS A 19 5.04 5.72 -9.15
C LYS A 19 6.13 4.64 -9.21
N GLY A 20 6.99 4.56 -8.20
CA GLY A 20 8.07 3.56 -8.16
C GLY A 20 7.56 2.12 -8.13
N PHE A 21 6.45 1.84 -7.45
CA PHE A 21 5.81 0.53 -7.47
C PHE A 21 5.22 0.19 -8.83
N SER A 22 4.58 1.17 -9.46
CA SER A 22 4.03 1.00 -10.81
C SER A 22 5.12 0.71 -11.83
N GLU A 23 6.23 1.42 -11.75
CA GLU A 23 7.38 1.25 -12.63
C GLU A 23 8.00 -0.14 -12.51
N ILE A 24 8.29 -0.63 -11.29
CA ILE A 24 8.88 -1.96 -11.10
C ILE A 24 7.93 -3.09 -11.53
N LEU A 25 6.61 -2.91 -11.35
CA LEU A 25 5.61 -3.86 -11.85
C LEU A 25 5.61 -3.93 -13.38
N LEU A 26 5.71 -2.79 -14.07
CA LEU A 26 5.82 -2.71 -15.52
C LEU A 26 7.12 -3.34 -16.04
N GLN A 27 8.25 -3.08 -15.38
CA GLN A 27 9.56 -3.70 -15.67
C GLN A 27 9.48 -5.22 -15.56
N GLU A 28 8.74 -5.76 -14.60
CA GLU A 28 8.54 -7.19 -14.40
C GLU A 28 7.45 -7.80 -15.30
N GLY A 29 6.84 -7.02 -16.16
CA GLY A 29 5.94 -7.54 -17.20
C GLY A 29 4.46 -7.44 -16.86
N ALA A 30 4.07 -6.84 -15.73
CA ALA A 30 2.65 -6.65 -15.39
C ALA A 30 2.01 -5.53 -16.23
N LYS A 31 0.69 -5.55 -16.35
CA LYS A 31 -0.14 -4.39 -16.71
C LYS A 31 -0.54 -3.68 -15.43
N VAL A 32 -0.61 -2.34 -15.45
CA VAL A 32 -0.83 -1.54 -14.23
C VAL A 32 -1.93 -0.52 -14.42
N ALA A 33 -2.94 -0.56 -13.55
CA ALA A 33 -3.91 0.51 -13.36
C ALA A 33 -3.35 1.50 -12.33
N LEU A 34 -3.20 2.76 -12.75
CA LEU A 34 -2.67 3.88 -11.99
C LEU A 34 -3.85 4.70 -11.48
N LEU A 35 -4.10 4.71 -10.17
CA LEU A 35 -5.16 5.48 -9.55
C LEU A 35 -4.58 6.65 -8.75
N ASP A 36 -5.03 7.86 -9.04
CA ASP A 36 -4.60 9.06 -8.30
C ASP A 36 -5.65 10.17 -8.40
N ILE A 37 -5.64 11.09 -7.44
CA ILE A 37 -6.43 12.33 -7.50
C ILE A 37 -5.77 13.39 -8.37
N ASN A 38 -4.45 13.31 -8.58
CA ASN A 38 -3.68 14.24 -9.41
C ASN A 38 -3.82 13.85 -10.89
N GLU A 39 -4.88 14.37 -11.53
CA GLU A 39 -5.20 14.06 -12.92
C GLU A 39 -4.08 14.42 -13.90
N SER A 40 -3.48 15.61 -13.75
CA SER A 40 -2.40 16.06 -14.64
C SER A 40 -1.17 15.16 -14.48
N GLY A 41 -0.68 14.99 -13.24
CA GLY A 41 0.49 14.15 -12.98
C GLY A 41 0.30 12.70 -13.39
N GLY A 42 -0.93 12.16 -13.20
CA GLY A 42 -1.25 10.80 -13.62
C GLY A 42 -1.28 10.61 -15.13
N LYS A 43 -1.82 11.59 -15.88
CA LYS A 43 -1.80 11.56 -17.35
C LYS A 43 -0.37 11.67 -17.90
N ASP A 44 0.44 12.55 -17.33
CA ASP A 44 1.84 12.71 -17.73
C ASP A 44 2.65 11.43 -17.45
N LEU A 45 2.43 10.81 -16.28
CA LEU A 45 3.06 9.54 -15.95
C LEU A 45 2.63 8.42 -16.89
N LYS A 46 1.32 8.31 -17.19
CA LYS A 46 0.82 7.34 -18.15
C LYS A 46 1.48 7.51 -19.50
N ALA A 47 1.57 8.74 -20.01
CA ALA A 47 2.20 9.04 -21.30
C ALA A 47 3.69 8.62 -21.31
N ALA A 48 4.41 8.85 -20.20
CA ALA A 48 5.80 8.41 -20.06
C ALA A 48 5.92 6.87 -20.07
N PHE A 49 5.07 6.18 -19.32
CA PHE A 49 5.06 4.72 -19.28
C PHE A 49 4.60 4.09 -20.60
N ASP A 50 3.62 4.69 -21.29
CA ASP A 50 3.20 4.22 -22.63
C ASP A 50 4.34 4.27 -23.63
N LYS A 51 5.16 5.31 -23.57
CA LYS A 51 6.34 5.45 -24.44
C LYS A 51 7.41 4.40 -24.15
N GLU A 52 7.58 4.02 -22.89
CA GLU A 52 8.65 3.10 -22.43
C GLU A 52 8.20 1.64 -22.51
N TYR A 53 6.97 1.33 -22.06
CA TYR A 53 6.49 -0.05 -21.90
C TYR A 53 5.42 -0.46 -22.92
N GLY A 54 4.88 0.50 -23.70
CA GLY A 54 3.81 0.29 -24.67
C GLY A 54 2.43 0.74 -24.16
N PRO A 55 1.55 1.22 -25.07
CA PRO A 55 0.29 1.90 -24.72
C PRO A 55 -0.76 1.01 -24.05
N ASP A 56 -0.67 -0.32 -24.23
CA ASP A 56 -1.63 -1.29 -23.70
C ASP A 56 -1.24 -1.81 -22.29
N ARG A 57 -0.19 -1.26 -21.70
CA ARG A 57 0.37 -1.72 -20.44
C ARG A 57 -0.13 -0.92 -19.24
N THR A 58 -0.65 0.30 -19.45
CA THR A 58 -1.10 1.18 -18.39
C THR A 58 -2.51 1.70 -18.63
N LEU A 59 -3.25 1.87 -17.53
CA LEU A 59 -4.54 2.55 -17.47
C LEU A 59 -4.46 3.59 -16.36
N PHE A 60 -4.73 4.86 -16.66
CA PHE A 60 -4.83 5.89 -15.63
C PHE A 60 -6.30 6.23 -15.36
N LEU A 61 -6.67 6.28 -14.08
CA LEU A 61 -8.01 6.62 -13.60
C LEU A 61 -7.90 7.67 -12.49
N THR A 62 -8.55 8.81 -12.69
CA THR A 62 -8.69 9.82 -11.62
C THR A 62 -9.62 9.28 -10.57
N CYS A 63 -9.10 9.06 -9.35
CA CYS A 63 -9.85 8.40 -8.28
C CYS A 63 -9.35 8.86 -6.91
N THR A 64 -10.29 9.23 -6.01
CA THR A 64 -10.00 9.38 -4.58
C THR A 64 -10.35 8.11 -3.82
N VAL A 65 -9.44 7.67 -2.95
CA VAL A 65 -9.67 6.51 -2.06
C VAL A 65 -10.72 6.79 -0.97
N GLU A 66 -11.15 8.05 -0.83
CA GLU A 66 -12.22 8.46 0.08
C GLU A 66 -13.61 8.14 -0.47
N SER A 67 -13.77 8.02 -1.79
CA SER A 67 -15.03 7.65 -2.45
C SER A 67 -15.09 6.16 -2.76
N GLU A 68 -16.02 5.46 -2.12
CA GLU A 68 -16.28 4.04 -2.40
C GLU A 68 -16.74 3.82 -3.84
N GLU A 69 -17.59 4.71 -4.37
CA GLU A 69 -18.08 4.66 -5.73
C GLU A 69 -16.96 4.78 -6.76
N GLN A 70 -16.09 5.81 -6.62
CA GLN A 70 -14.96 6.00 -7.54
C GLN A 70 -13.98 4.83 -7.49
N LEU A 71 -13.68 4.31 -6.28
CA LEU A 71 -12.84 3.12 -6.15
C LEU A 71 -13.46 1.91 -6.83
N LYS A 72 -14.74 1.65 -6.59
CA LYS A 72 -15.47 0.53 -7.21
C LYS A 72 -15.39 0.62 -8.74
N ASP A 73 -15.72 1.78 -9.30
CA ASP A 73 -15.66 2.02 -10.75
C ASP A 73 -14.24 1.81 -11.29
N ALA A 74 -13.22 2.22 -10.55
CA ALA A 74 -11.82 2.05 -10.95
C ALA A 74 -11.38 0.57 -10.94
N PHE A 75 -11.83 -0.22 -9.95
CA PHE A 75 -11.59 -1.65 -9.92
C PHE A 75 -12.30 -2.38 -11.07
N GLU A 76 -13.59 -2.08 -11.31
CA GLU A 76 -14.37 -2.64 -12.42
C GLU A 76 -13.71 -2.31 -13.77
N LYS A 77 -13.34 -1.04 -14.00
CA LYS A 77 -12.66 -0.61 -15.22
C LYS A 77 -11.30 -1.28 -15.43
N THR A 78 -10.57 -1.53 -14.35
CA THR A 78 -9.29 -2.27 -14.41
C THR A 78 -9.51 -3.69 -14.91
N VAL A 79 -10.49 -4.39 -14.33
CA VAL A 79 -10.83 -5.77 -14.71
C VAL A 79 -11.37 -5.84 -16.13
N GLU A 80 -12.25 -4.91 -16.53
CA GLU A 80 -12.78 -4.82 -17.90
C GLU A 80 -11.66 -4.59 -18.94
N THR A 81 -10.70 -3.69 -18.62
CA THR A 81 -9.64 -3.33 -19.57
C THR A 81 -8.59 -4.42 -19.71
N PHE A 82 -8.20 -5.04 -18.61
CA PHE A 82 -7.06 -5.96 -18.59
C PHE A 82 -7.44 -7.44 -18.46
N GLY A 83 -8.70 -7.74 -18.17
CA GLY A 83 -9.23 -9.11 -18.12
C GLY A 83 -9.08 -9.80 -16.77
N GLY A 84 -8.62 -9.10 -15.71
CA GLY A 84 -8.46 -9.68 -14.38
C GLY A 84 -7.77 -8.72 -13.41
N LEU A 85 -7.47 -9.22 -12.20
CA LEU A 85 -6.75 -8.48 -11.16
C LEU A 85 -5.98 -9.48 -10.29
N ASP A 86 -4.66 -9.36 -10.25
CA ASP A 86 -3.75 -10.27 -9.53
C ASP A 86 -3.04 -9.59 -8.36
N ILE A 87 -2.79 -8.27 -8.47
CA ILE A 87 -1.98 -7.52 -7.52
C ILE A 87 -2.71 -6.21 -7.17
N VAL A 88 -2.88 -5.93 -5.89
CA VAL A 88 -3.38 -4.62 -5.44
C VAL A 88 -2.38 -4.00 -4.46
N CYS A 89 -2.01 -2.75 -4.73
CA CYS A 89 -1.19 -1.95 -3.84
C CYS A 89 -2.00 -0.77 -3.30
N ASN A 90 -2.47 -0.86 -2.06
CA ASN A 90 -3.10 0.24 -1.35
C ASN A 90 -2.00 1.15 -0.78
N ASN A 91 -1.56 2.14 -1.58
CA ASN A 91 -0.43 3.00 -1.25
C ASN A 91 -0.85 4.44 -0.92
N ALA A 92 -1.96 4.94 -1.44
CA ALA A 92 -2.40 6.32 -1.19
C ALA A 92 -2.38 6.67 0.30
N GLY A 93 -1.80 7.81 0.64
CA GLY A 93 -1.67 8.26 2.02
C GLY A 93 -1.13 9.68 2.14
N ILE A 94 -1.42 10.31 3.27
CA ILE A 94 -0.99 11.67 3.61
C ILE A 94 -0.49 11.73 5.06
N ILE A 95 0.25 12.79 5.38
CA ILE A 95 0.51 13.24 6.76
C ILE A 95 -0.18 14.59 6.91
N ASP A 96 -1.21 14.65 7.74
CA ASP A 96 -1.94 15.87 8.04
C ASP A 96 -2.57 15.75 9.44
N GLU A 97 -1.91 16.36 10.43
CA GLU A 97 -2.37 16.35 11.82
C GLU A 97 -3.40 17.47 12.08
N THR A 98 -3.55 18.43 11.13
CA THR A 98 -4.55 19.50 11.23
C THR A 98 -5.92 19.04 10.77
N ASN A 99 -5.97 18.18 9.76
CA ASN A 99 -7.20 17.59 9.23
C ASN A 99 -7.17 16.07 9.48
N TRP A 100 -7.26 15.73 10.76
CA TRP A 100 -7.07 14.34 11.20
C TRP A 100 -8.16 13.39 10.66
N GLU A 101 -9.41 13.85 10.48
CA GLU A 101 -10.47 13.03 9.88
C GLU A 101 -10.12 12.62 8.45
N LYS A 102 -9.56 13.57 7.68
CA LYS A 102 -9.10 13.28 6.31
C LYS A 102 -7.92 12.32 6.31
N CYS A 103 -6.99 12.49 7.25
CA CYS A 103 -5.87 11.55 7.41
C CYS A 103 -6.38 10.12 7.68
N VAL A 104 -7.35 9.94 8.58
CA VAL A 104 -7.98 8.64 8.85
C VAL A 104 -8.74 8.13 7.61
N SER A 105 -9.51 8.99 6.93
CA SER A 105 -10.30 8.63 5.75
C SER A 105 -9.42 8.09 4.63
N ILE A 106 -8.27 8.70 4.36
CA ILE A 106 -7.35 8.28 3.31
C ILE A 106 -6.51 7.08 3.75
N ASN A 107 -5.78 7.23 4.87
CA ASN A 107 -4.72 6.29 5.24
C ASN A 107 -5.25 4.95 5.77
N LEU A 108 -6.42 4.94 6.39
CA LEU A 108 -7.00 3.74 6.98
C LEU A 108 -8.24 3.28 6.22
N ASN A 109 -9.27 4.13 6.11
CA ASN A 109 -10.51 3.72 5.46
C ASN A 109 -10.30 3.44 3.96
N GLY A 110 -9.42 4.21 3.28
CA GLY A 110 -9.03 3.96 1.89
C GLY A 110 -8.41 2.57 1.70
N VAL A 111 -7.51 2.17 2.61
CA VAL A 111 -6.89 0.83 2.60
C VAL A 111 -7.93 -0.26 2.85
N VAL A 112 -8.86 -0.06 3.79
CA VAL A 112 -9.94 -1.02 4.08
C VAL A 112 -10.83 -1.19 2.85
N ARG A 113 -11.31 -0.09 2.24
CA ARG A 113 -12.12 -0.13 1.01
C ARG A 113 -11.40 -0.84 -0.13
N GLY A 114 -10.15 -0.42 -0.41
CA GLY A 114 -9.35 -1.04 -1.48
C GLY A 114 -9.11 -2.54 -1.26
N THR A 115 -8.87 -2.96 -0.01
CA THR A 115 -8.72 -4.39 0.33
C THR A 115 -10.01 -5.18 0.11
N TYR A 116 -11.16 -4.66 0.55
CA TYR A 116 -12.44 -5.35 0.35
C TYR A 116 -12.84 -5.43 -1.12
N LEU A 117 -12.63 -4.36 -1.90
CA LEU A 117 -12.86 -4.37 -3.35
C LEU A 117 -11.93 -5.35 -4.06
N ALA A 118 -10.64 -5.37 -3.68
CA ALA A 118 -9.70 -6.34 -4.22
C ALA A 118 -10.17 -7.78 -3.99
N LEU A 119 -10.61 -8.11 -2.77
CA LEU A 119 -11.14 -9.43 -2.46
C LEU A 119 -12.40 -9.79 -3.26
N GLN A 120 -13.27 -8.83 -3.60
CA GLN A 120 -14.45 -9.10 -4.45
C GLN A 120 -14.05 -9.62 -5.84
N HIS A 121 -12.95 -9.14 -6.41
CA HIS A 121 -12.47 -9.52 -7.75
C HIS A 121 -11.47 -10.69 -7.72
N MET A 122 -10.67 -10.81 -6.65
CA MET A 122 -9.53 -11.73 -6.61
C MET A 122 -9.83 -13.08 -5.97
N LYS A 123 -10.75 -13.15 -4.99
CA LYS A 123 -10.99 -14.39 -4.24
C LYS A 123 -11.59 -15.50 -5.11
N LYS A 124 -11.14 -16.73 -4.89
CA LYS A 124 -11.57 -17.92 -5.64
C LYS A 124 -13.07 -18.14 -5.59
N GLN A 125 -13.75 -17.84 -4.47
CA GLN A 125 -15.19 -17.96 -4.32
C GLN A 125 -16.00 -17.08 -5.29
N ASN A 126 -15.37 -16.00 -5.79
CA ASN A 126 -15.97 -15.11 -6.79
C ASN A 126 -15.41 -15.34 -8.20
N ARG A 127 -14.85 -16.53 -8.48
CA ARG A 127 -14.17 -16.90 -9.74
C ARG A 127 -12.88 -16.12 -10.00
N GLY A 128 -12.31 -15.45 -8.98
CA GLY A 128 -10.97 -14.88 -9.04
C GLY A 128 -9.90 -15.97 -9.07
N GLN A 129 -8.69 -15.58 -9.44
CA GLN A 129 -7.54 -16.49 -9.53
C GLN A 129 -6.64 -16.44 -8.29
N GLY A 130 -7.08 -15.79 -7.22
CA GLY A 130 -6.23 -15.45 -6.10
C GLY A 130 -5.33 -14.25 -6.41
N GLY A 131 -4.22 -14.13 -5.68
CA GLY A 131 -3.24 -13.07 -5.91
C GLY A 131 -2.66 -12.48 -4.63
N VAL A 132 -2.24 -11.21 -4.68
CA VAL A 132 -1.62 -10.55 -3.53
C VAL A 132 -2.09 -9.11 -3.35
N ILE A 133 -2.35 -8.72 -2.11
CA ILE A 133 -2.63 -7.36 -1.69
C ILE A 133 -1.46 -6.87 -0.83
N ILE A 134 -0.85 -5.75 -1.19
CA ILE A 134 0.16 -5.07 -0.40
C ILE A 134 -0.42 -3.77 0.13
N ASN A 135 -0.57 -3.68 1.43
CA ASN A 135 -1.00 -2.48 2.12
C ASN A 135 0.23 -1.70 2.60
N VAL A 136 0.35 -0.44 2.17
CA VAL A 136 1.51 0.39 2.53
C VAL A 136 1.23 1.10 3.85
N ALA A 137 1.89 0.60 4.91
CA ALA A 137 1.91 1.27 6.20
C ALA A 137 3.09 2.26 6.29
N SER A 138 3.91 2.13 7.30
CA SER A 138 5.13 2.91 7.59
C SER A 138 5.84 2.25 8.78
N MET A 139 7.09 2.59 9.04
CA MET A 139 7.72 2.36 10.34
C MET A 139 6.87 2.95 11.50
N ALA A 140 6.11 4.02 11.22
CA ALA A 140 5.14 4.61 12.15
C ALA A 140 3.94 3.67 12.46
N GLY A 141 3.75 2.59 11.73
CA GLY A 141 2.80 1.52 12.05
C GLY A 141 3.36 0.45 13.00
N LEU A 142 4.64 0.55 13.36
CA LEU A 142 5.37 -0.40 14.21
C LEU A 142 5.89 0.26 15.49
N GLY A 143 6.04 1.59 15.47
CA GLY A 143 6.46 2.39 16.62
C GLY A 143 5.96 3.83 16.49
N PRO A 144 6.00 4.64 17.55
CA PRO A 144 5.43 5.98 17.54
C PRO A 144 6.29 6.96 16.73
N LEU A 145 5.65 7.71 15.83
CA LEU A 145 6.22 8.91 15.23
C LEU A 145 5.71 10.11 16.02
N LEU A 146 6.54 10.66 16.88
CA LEU A 146 6.17 11.66 17.89
C LEU A 146 5.58 12.95 17.29
N THR A 147 5.93 13.28 16.06
CA THR A 147 5.48 14.48 15.35
C THR A 147 4.18 14.29 14.60
N ALA A 148 3.68 13.05 14.52
CA ALA A 148 2.49 12.70 13.74
C ALA A 148 1.68 11.55 14.39
N PRO A 149 1.01 11.82 15.53
CA PRO A 149 0.28 10.79 16.28
C PRO A 149 -0.93 10.22 15.54
N ILE A 150 -1.69 11.03 14.78
CA ILE A 150 -2.81 10.53 13.97
C ILE A 150 -2.29 9.66 12.81
N TYR A 151 -1.28 10.12 12.11
CA TYR A 151 -0.62 9.29 11.09
C TYR A 151 -0.14 7.96 11.68
N THR A 152 0.51 8.00 12.87
CA THR A 152 0.92 6.81 13.62
C THR A 152 -0.27 5.88 13.88
N ALA A 153 -1.38 6.39 14.39
CA ALA A 153 -2.58 5.60 14.66
C ALA A 153 -3.13 4.95 13.38
N THR A 154 -3.20 5.69 12.26
CA THR A 154 -3.67 5.13 10.98
C THR A 154 -2.77 4.01 10.49
N LYS A 155 -1.45 4.16 10.60
CA LYS A 155 -0.49 3.15 10.11
C LYS A 155 -0.44 1.90 11.01
N HIS A 156 -0.63 2.04 12.34
CA HIS A 156 -0.88 0.89 13.22
C HIS A 156 -2.19 0.17 12.87
N GLY A 157 -3.25 0.94 12.56
CA GLY A 157 -4.51 0.39 12.09
C GLY A 157 -4.34 -0.45 10.81
N VAL A 158 -3.57 0.04 9.83
CA VAL A 158 -3.26 -0.69 8.59
C VAL A 158 -2.53 -2.00 8.89
N VAL A 159 -1.53 -2.00 9.78
CA VAL A 159 -0.81 -3.21 10.15
C VAL A 159 -1.74 -4.23 10.81
N GLY A 160 -2.53 -3.81 11.80
CA GLY A 160 -3.47 -4.69 12.50
C GLY A 160 -4.54 -5.26 11.58
N PHE A 161 -5.18 -4.40 10.78
CA PHE A 161 -6.18 -4.79 9.79
C PHE A 161 -5.66 -5.80 8.78
N SER A 162 -4.49 -5.53 8.20
CA SER A 162 -3.92 -6.39 7.14
C SER A 162 -3.58 -7.79 7.66
N ARG A 163 -3.02 -7.89 8.87
CA ARG A 163 -2.70 -9.17 9.50
C ARG A 163 -3.96 -9.97 9.79
N ALA A 164 -4.98 -9.34 10.36
CA ALA A 164 -6.26 -9.99 10.60
C ALA A 164 -6.91 -10.49 9.31
N MET A 165 -6.88 -9.67 8.24
CA MET A 165 -7.43 -10.05 6.94
C MET A 165 -6.64 -11.17 6.25
N ALA A 166 -5.33 -11.26 6.49
CA ALA A 166 -4.50 -12.36 6.00
C ALA A 166 -4.93 -13.70 6.64
N ASP A 167 -5.19 -13.70 7.95
CA ASP A 167 -5.71 -14.88 8.66
C ASP A 167 -7.10 -15.27 8.14
N VAL A 168 -8.01 -14.31 7.94
CA VAL A 168 -9.34 -14.54 7.33
C VAL A 168 -9.20 -15.12 5.93
N SER A 169 -8.32 -14.56 5.10
CA SER A 169 -8.11 -15.06 3.73
C SER A 169 -7.60 -16.49 3.71
N CYS A 170 -6.73 -16.86 4.64
CA CYS A 170 -6.23 -18.22 4.81
C CYS A 170 -7.34 -19.17 5.29
N LEU A 171 -8.06 -18.82 6.35
CA LEU A 171 -9.14 -19.64 6.92
C LEU A 171 -10.29 -19.90 5.94
N CYS A 172 -10.62 -18.90 5.13
CA CYS A 172 -11.70 -18.97 4.16
C CYS A 172 -11.26 -19.44 2.77
N ASP A 173 -10.00 -19.84 2.59
CA ASP A 173 -9.41 -20.26 1.31
C ASP A 173 -9.68 -19.27 0.16
N TYR A 174 -9.49 -17.97 0.42
CA TYR A 174 -9.68 -16.96 -0.64
C TYR A 174 -8.63 -17.06 -1.74
N GLY A 175 -7.48 -17.66 -1.47
CA GLY A 175 -6.34 -17.73 -2.37
C GLY A 175 -5.64 -16.38 -2.56
N VAL A 176 -5.89 -15.41 -1.67
CA VAL A 176 -5.32 -14.06 -1.72
C VAL A 176 -4.39 -13.88 -0.53
N ARG A 177 -3.12 -13.55 -0.80
CA ARG A 177 -2.15 -13.17 0.25
C ARG A 177 -2.29 -11.68 0.57
N ILE A 178 -2.14 -11.30 1.81
CA ILE A 178 -2.22 -9.91 2.25
C ILE A 178 -1.01 -9.62 3.13
N ASN A 179 -0.14 -8.70 2.68
CA ASN A 179 1.07 -8.32 3.41
C ASN A 179 1.17 -6.80 3.58
N VAL A 180 2.03 -6.38 4.48
CA VAL A 180 2.24 -4.96 4.82
C VAL A 180 3.65 -4.55 4.49
N LEU A 181 3.80 -3.44 3.78
CA LEU A 181 5.07 -2.78 3.58
C LEU A 181 5.19 -1.61 4.55
N CYS A 182 6.26 -1.58 5.35
CA CYS A 182 6.52 -0.59 6.39
C CYS A 182 7.83 0.17 6.09
N PRO A 183 7.83 1.14 5.16
CA PRO A 183 9.05 1.93 4.90
C PRO A 183 9.38 2.86 6.06
N ALA A 184 10.67 3.11 6.29
CA ALA A 184 11.17 4.25 7.04
C ALA A 184 10.97 5.55 6.25
N PHE A 185 11.78 6.57 6.46
CA PHE A 185 11.70 7.81 5.70
C PHE A 185 12.15 7.59 4.26
N VAL A 186 11.36 8.05 3.30
CA VAL A 186 11.62 7.89 1.85
C VAL A 186 11.59 9.24 1.18
N GLN A 187 12.48 9.47 0.22
CA GLN A 187 12.57 10.71 -0.56
C GLN A 187 11.34 10.90 -1.44
N THR A 188 10.27 11.45 -0.87
CA THR A 188 8.97 11.69 -1.50
C THR A 188 8.36 12.99 -1.00
N ALA A 189 7.32 13.50 -1.68
CA ALA A 189 6.62 14.72 -1.27
C ALA A 189 6.05 14.64 0.17
N ILE A 190 5.63 13.46 0.62
CA ILE A 190 5.09 13.25 1.97
C ILE A 190 6.13 13.55 3.08
N LEU A 191 7.42 13.44 2.77
CA LEU A 191 8.48 13.73 3.73
C LEU A 191 8.49 15.21 4.13
N SER A 192 8.19 16.12 3.21
CA SER A 192 8.12 17.56 3.48
C SER A 192 6.97 17.92 4.43
N SER A 193 5.90 17.11 4.46
CA SER A 193 4.76 17.31 5.35
C SER A 193 5.12 17.11 6.83
N LEU A 194 6.16 16.33 7.14
CA LEU A 194 6.64 16.14 8.53
C LEU A 194 7.18 17.43 9.17
N SER A 195 7.71 18.33 8.35
CA SER A 195 8.32 19.59 8.79
C SER A 195 7.46 20.81 8.48
N SER A 196 6.30 20.64 7.84
CA SER A 196 5.40 21.72 7.46
C SER A 196 4.50 22.14 8.62
N GLU A 197 4.48 23.43 8.94
CA GLU A 197 3.55 23.98 9.94
C GLU A 197 2.08 23.76 9.53
N ALA A 198 1.80 23.78 8.22
CA ALA A 198 0.45 23.60 7.69
C ALA A 198 -0.13 22.21 7.97
N THR A 199 0.71 21.19 8.08
CA THR A 199 0.29 19.79 8.28
C THR A 199 0.58 19.27 9.69
N ALA A 200 1.54 19.86 10.41
CA ALA A 200 1.92 19.45 11.77
C ALA A 200 0.96 19.96 12.86
N GLY A 201 0.19 21.02 12.60
CA GLY A 201 -0.74 21.60 13.54
C GLY A 201 -0.12 21.92 14.90
N GLN A 202 -0.74 21.45 15.99
CA GLN A 202 -0.24 21.65 17.36
C GLN A 202 1.14 21.03 17.62
N PHE A 203 1.64 20.16 16.76
CA PHE A 203 2.95 19.51 16.88
C PHE A 203 4.07 20.22 16.10
N ALA A 204 3.80 21.39 15.49
CA ALA A 204 4.79 22.16 14.71
C ALA A 204 6.04 22.50 15.55
N GLY A 205 5.90 22.71 16.87
CA GLY A 205 7.02 22.91 17.79
C GLY A 205 8.00 21.74 17.91
N LEU A 206 7.64 20.55 17.40
CA LEU A 206 8.49 19.35 17.42
C LEU A 206 9.35 19.17 16.15
N ARG A 207 9.43 20.18 15.28
CA ARG A 207 10.20 20.14 14.03
C ARG A 207 11.65 19.65 14.24
N GLY A 208 12.33 20.17 15.27
CA GLY A 208 13.70 19.71 15.58
C GLY A 208 13.81 18.24 15.99
N VAL A 209 12.71 17.63 16.44
CA VAL A 209 12.64 16.18 16.68
C VAL A 209 12.55 15.43 15.36
N ALA A 210 11.73 15.92 14.41
CA ALA A 210 11.63 15.32 13.08
C ALA A 210 12.98 15.32 12.36
N GLU A 211 13.72 16.42 12.40
CA GLU A 211 15.06 16.55 11.81
C GLU A 211 16.03 15.52 12.40
N LYS A 212 16.07 15.38 13.73
CA LYS A 212 16.89 14.37 14.41
C LYS A 212 16.51 12.93 14.08
N LEU A 213 15.22 12.65 13.85
CA LEU A 213 14.77 11.33 13.42
C LEU A 213 15.23 11.04 11.98
N LEU A 214 15.15 12.03 11.09
CA LEU A 214 15.66 11.92 9.71
C LEU A 214 17.17 11.68 9.68
N GLU A 215 17.95 12.39 10.50
CA GLU A 215 19.39 12.17 10.65
C GLU A 215 19.69 10.75 11.15
N LYS A 216 18.97 10.30 12.16
CA LYS A 216 19.18 9.00 12.80
C LYS A 216 18.85 7.83 11.88
N PHE A 217 17.68 7.84 11.23
CA PHE A 217 17.21 6.73 10.41
C PHE A 217 17.59 6.84 8.94
N GLY A 218 18.06 8.03 8.51
CA GLY A 218 18.35 8.31 7.10
C GLY A 218 17.11 8.37 6.23
N VAL A 219 17.32 8.65 4.95
CA VAL A 219 16.26 8.73 3.94
C VAL A 219 16.57 7.69 2.86
N LEU A 220 15.59 6.89 2.51
CA LEU A 220 15.66 5.85 1.49
C LEU A 220 15.30 6.44 0.12
N GLU A 221 15.88 5.85 -0.93
CA GLU A 221 15.44 6.08 -2.30
C GLU A 221 14.16 5.26 -2.59
N VAL A 222 13.29 5.81 -3.45
CA VAL A 222 12.06 5.13 -3.89
C VAL A 222 12.36 3.75 -4.49
N SER A 223 13.44 3.65 -5.26
CA SER A 223 13.87 2.40 -5.91
C SER A 223 14.23 1.28 -4.94
N GLU A 224 14.78 1.63 -3.76
CA GLU A 224 15.10 0.64 -2.72
C GLU A 224 13.84 0.05 -2.11
N VAL A 225 12.84 0.90 -1.84
CA VAL A 225 11.53 0.47 -1.32
C VAL A 225 10.77 -0.33 -2.36
N ALA A 226 10.82 0.07 -3.64
CA ALA A 226 10.18 -0.64 -4.75
C ALA A 226 10.73 -2.07 -4.94
N LYS A 227 12.03 -2.28 -4.78
CA LYS A 227 12.63 -3.62 -4.79
C LYS A 227 12.10 -4.51 -3.66
N ASN A 228 11.88 -3.96 -2.49
CA ASN A 228 11.33 -4.71 -1.35
C ASN A 228 9.81 -4.93 -1.47
N PHE A 229 9.08 -3.98 -2.08
CA PHE A 229 7.70 -4.19 -2.49
C PHE A 229 7.58 -5.39 -3.46
N LEU A 230 8.45 -5.46 -4.48
CA LEU A 230 8.46 -6.58 -5.44
C LEU A 230 8.70 -7.92 -4.75
N LYS A 231 9.56 -7.99 -3.73
CA LYS A 231 9.74 -9.22 -2.93
C LYS A 231 8.44 -9.67 -2.27
N LEU A 232 7.65 -8.76 -1.67
CA LEU A 232 6.35 -9.10 -1.08
C LEU A 232 5.35 -9.57 -2.13
N VAL A 233 5.40 -9.00 -3.33
CA VAL A 233 4.54 -9.41 -4.45
C VAL A 233 4.88 -10.83 -4.90
N THR A 234 6.16 -11.15 -5.07
CA THR A 234 6.62 -12.39 -5.70
C THR A 234 6.87 -13.55 -4.73
N ASP A 235 7.08 -13.30 -3.44
CA ASP A 235 7.29 -14.36 -2.44
C ASP A 235 5.94 -14.96 -2.00
N GLU A 236 5.56 -16.05 -2.65
CA GLU A 236 4.30 -16.75 -2.39
C GLU A 236 4.21 -17.38 -0.99
N SER A 237 5.33 -17.52 -0.29
CA SER A 237 5.36 -18.08 1.08
C SER A 237 4.90 -17.09 2.16
N ARG A 238 4.72 -15.80 1.83
CA ARG A 238 4.42 -14.73 2.78
C ARG A 238 2.95 -14.36 2.76
N ASN A 239 2.30 -14.44 3.91
CA ASN A 239 0.94 -13.99 4.17
C ASN A 239 0.82 -13.47 5.61
N GLY A 240 0.26 -12.29 5.83
CA GLY A 240 0.15 -11.65 7.14
C GLY A 240 1.45 -11.00 7.64
N GLU A 241 2.48 -10.91 6.80
CA GLU A 241 3.78 -10.40 7.17
C GLU A 241 3.85 -8.87 7.06
N ALA A 242 4.60 -8.25 7.97
CA ALA A 242 4.99 -6.84 7.88
C ALA A 242 6.50 -6.76 7.58
N LEU A 243 6.85 -6.18 6.43
CA LEU A 243 8.23 -5.97 6.01
C LEU A 243 8.64 -4.54 6.33
N LEU A 244 9.50 -4.37 7.33
CA LEU A 244 10.17 -3.12 7.63
C LEU A 244 11.32 -2.90 6.65
N VAL A 245 11.34 -1.72 5.99
CA VAL A 245 12.42 -1.31 5.09
C VAL A 245 13.08 -0.06 5.65
N GLN A 246 14.34 -0.15 5.99
CA GLN A 246 15.14 0.93 6.56
C GLN A 246 16.55 0.93 5.96
N LYS A 247 17.36 1.93 6.27
CA LYS A 247 18.66 2.14 5.66
C LYS A 247 19.63 0.95 5.86
N GLU A 248 19.50 0.26 6.97
CA GLU A 248 20.31 -0.92 7.32
C GLU A 248 19.84 -2.19 6.59
N GLY A 249 18.72 -2.12 5.87
CA GLY A 249 18.15 -3.23 5.11
C GLY A 249 16.67 -3.47 5.40
N ALA A 250 16.16 -4.58 4.92
CA ALA A 250 14.77 -4.98 5.10
C ALA A 250 14.66 -6.23 5.98
N SER A 251 13.71 -6.23 6.90
CA SER A 251 13.44 -7.35 7.80
C SER A 251 11.95 -7.54 8.08
N TYR A 252 11.52 -8.79 8.22
CA TYR A 252 10.17 -9.10 8.68
C TYR A 252 10.04 -8.85 10.18
N VAL A 253 8.93 -8.24 10.57
CA VAL A 253 8.65 -7.88 11.96
C VAL A 253 8.06 -9.07 12.71
N THR A 254 8.66 -9.42 13.85
CA THR A 254 8.11 -10.43 14.74
C THR A 254 7.09 -9.79 15.69
N PHE A 255 5.84 -10.27 15.65
CA PHE A 255 4.78 -9.82 16.55
C PHE A 255 4.58 -10.83 17.69
N LEU A 256 4.19 -10.34 18.86
CA LEU A 256 3.71 -11.19 19.94
C LEU A 256 2.46 -11.97 19.49
N GLN A 257 2.55 -13.29 19.55
CA GLN A 257 1.41 -14.16 19.26
C GLN A 257 0.53 -14.27 20.51
N VAL A 258 -0.42 -13.35 20.68
CA VAL A 258 -1.39 -13.38 21.78
C VAL A 258 -2.50 -14.41 21.52
N THR A 259 -2.69 -14.82 20.26
CA THR A 259 -3.79 -15.69 19.80
C THR A 259 -3.31 -17.01 19.21
N SER A 260 -2.17 -17.54 19.66
CA SER A 260 -1.60 -18.81 19.19
C SER A 260 -2.51 -20.05 19.40
N GLN A 261 -3.66 -19.88 20.04
CA GLN A 261 -4.65 -20.95 20.28
C GLN A 261 -5.87 -20.88 19.32
N LEU A 262 -5.97 -19.88 18.42
CA LEU A 262 -7.07 -19.80 17.46
C LEU A 262 -7.19 -21.02 16.53
N PRO A 263 -6.10 -21.60 16.00
CA PRO A 263 -6.20 -22.80 15.18
C PRO A 263 -6.84 -24.01 15.91
N SER A 264 -6.63 -24.12 17.22
CA SER A 264 -7.20 -25.23 18.01
C SER A 264 -8.69 -25.04 18.35
N ILE A 265 -9.17 -23.80 18.32
CA ILE A 265 -10.59 -23.46 18.58
C ILE A 265 -11.44 -23.64 17.32
N LEU A 266 -10.86 -23.45 16.12
CA LEU A 266 -11.58 -23.47 14.85
C LEU A 266 -11.47 -24.83 14.10
N ALA A 267 -10.67 -25.77 14.60
CA ALA A 267 -10.36 -27.01 13.91
C ALA A 267 -11.48 -28.11 13.85
N PRO A 268 -12.61 -28.08 14.58
CA PRO A 268 -13.58 -29.19 14.47
C PRO A 268 -14.96 -28.85 13.90
N SER A 269 -15.26 -27.65 13.41
CA SER A 269 -16.66 -27.31 13.12
C SER A 269 -16.92 -26.42 11.89
N LEU A 270 -16.00 -26.35 10.95
CA LEU A 270 -16.23 -25.79 9.60
C LEU A 270 -15.92 -26.91 8.55
#